data_230a910f0b51429ee4b3a45a8ea816d6
#
_entry.id   230a910f0b51429ee4b3a45a8ea816d6
#
_cell.length_a   1.000
_cell.length_b   1.000
_cell.length_c   1.000
_cell.angle_alpha   90.00
_cell.angle_beta   90.00
_cell.angle_gamma   90.00
#
_symmetry.space_group_name_H-M   'P 1'
#
loop_
_entity.id
_entity.type
_entity.pdbx_description
1 polymer ?
#
loop_
_entity_poly.entity_id
_entity_poly.type
_entity_poly.pdbx_seq_one_letter_code
_entity_poly.pdbx_strand_id
1 'polypeptide(L)'
;MHSNSFKETTILIVDDSPTNLNLLSGFIDNCGWRILIANHSNQAIQVAETEQPDLILLDVVMPGTDGFETCKHLKSHGSTHDIPIIFMTAVTDDLEKVRGLSIGAVDYITKPFQAEEVIARIKIHLEIRSLTQQLLEKNQELEQRVLERTAELSQVLEDLKESQMQLVQSEKMSTLGHLIAGVAHEINNPINFIAGNLNHANIYIKDLIQHLKLYQSYYPNVDHSIIAHAESIDLDYLIEDLPKLISSMKLGTDRISNISTSLRTFSRSDIKVQVPFNIHEGLESTLLILKHLLQATDHRPDIKVIKKYGQMPLVECYPGQLNQVFMNLINNAIDALNESSTTKSYQELLQYPNQIVISTYLVSNSRAVAISVQDNGTGMSDDTKKCAFDYLFTTKPVGKGTGLGLSISRKIIEDTHKGRLLCHSQLGKGSEFIIEIPICKELGISNQ
;
A
#
# COMPACT_ATOMS: atom_id res chain seq x y z
N MET A 1 -36.13 12.16 20.26
CA MET A 1 -37.53 11.99 20.72
C MET A 1 -38.23 11.15 19.67
N HIS A 2 -38.11 9.82 19.79
CA HIS A 2 -38.90 8.89 18.96
C HIS A 2 -40.24 8.72 19.66
N SER A 3 -41.30 9.18 19.01
CA SER A 3 -42.66 8.88 19.41
C SER A 3 -42.83 7.37 19.28
N ASN A 4 -42.74 6.67 20.41
CA ASN A 4 -43.26 5.30 20.52
C ASN A 4 -44.77 5.38 20.25
N SER A 5 -45.18 5.10 19.03
CA SER A 5 -46.54 4.70 18.71
C SER A 5 -46.73 3.37 19.43
N PHE A 6 -47.37 3.39 20.59
CA PHE A 6 -47.80 2.17 21.26
C PHE A 6 -48.75 1.46 20.28
N LYS A 7 -48.24 0.45 19.57
CA LYS A 7 -49.07 -0.46 18.79
C LYS A 7 -49.99 -1.12 19.80
N GLU A 8 -51.28 -0.86 19.71
CA GLU A 8 -52.28 -1.40 20.59
C GLU A 8 -52.26 -2.94 20.46
N THR A 9 -51.87 -3.63 21.51
CA THR A 9 -51.75 -5.10 21.50
C THR A 9 -53.09 -5.70 21.09
N THR A 10 -53.10 -6.51 20.05
CA THR A 10 -54.30 -7.07 19.44
C THR A 10 -54.38 -8.57 19.68
N ILE A 11 -55.49 -9.03 20.26
CA ILE A 11 -55.73 -10.43 20.55
C ILE A 11 -56.92 -10.93 19.72
N LEU A 12 -56.73 -12.02 19.01
CA LEU A 12 -57.84 -12.70 18.28
C LEU A 12 -58.38 -13.83 19.15
N ILE A 13 -59.70 -13.81 19.42
CA ILE A 13 -60.41 -14.88 20.15
C ILE A 13 -61.25 -15.65 19.14
N VAL A 14 -61.08 -16.95 19.12
CA VAL A 14 -61.76 -17.87 18.18
C VAL A 14 -62.50 -18.93 18.98
N ASP A 15 -63.86 -18.88 19.03
CA ASP A 15 -64.74 -19.84 19.72
C ASP A 15 -66.09 -19.77 19.05
N ASP A 16 -66.79 -20.90 18.87
CA ASP A 16 -68.10 -20.93 18.25
C ASP A 16 -69.27 -20.57 19.22
N SER A 17 -68.95 -20.51 20.52
CA SER A 17 -69.90 -20.15 21.57
C SER A 17 -69.88 -18.63 21.86
N PRO A 18 -70.98 -17.91 21.58
CA PRO A 18 -71.10 -16.50 21.93
C PRO A 18 -70.91 -16.23 23.43
N THR A 19 -71.27 -17.21 24.27
CA THR A 19 -71.07 -17.09 25.73
C THR A 19 -69.55 -17.04 26.11
N ASN A 20 -68.74 -17.89 25.51
CA ASN A 20 -67.32 -17.94 25.70
C ASN A 20 -66.68 -16.71 25.18
N LEU A 21 -67.04 -16.22 23.99
CA LEU A 21 -66.55 -14.99 23.39
C LEU A 21 -66.79 -13.76 24.29
N ASN A 22 -68.04 -13.64 24.79
CA ASN A 22 -68.42 -12.54 25.70
C ASN A 22 -67.65 -12.60 27.04
N LEU A 23 -67.46 -13.78 27.60
CA LEU A 23 -66.74 -14.00 28.85
C LEU A 23 -65.28 -13.63 28.71
N LEU A 24 -64.60 -14.14 27.67
CA LEU A 24 -63.19 -13.87 27.42
C LEU A 24 -62.97 -12.42 27.06
N SER A 25 -63.84 -11.84 26.23
CA SER A 25 -63.77 -10.40 25.92
C SER A 25 -63.85 -9.55 27.18
N GLY A 26 -64.75 -9.89 28.12
CA GLY A 26 -64.87 -9.21 29.42
C GLY A 26 -63.60 -9.32 30.30
N PHE A 27 -62.89 -10.44 30.25
CA PHE A 27 -61.60 -10.57 30.97
C PHE A 27 -60.50 -9.73 30.37
N ILE A 28 -60.43 -9.66 29.02
CA ILE A 28 -59.37 -9.04 28.26
C ILE A 28 -59.57 -7.51 28.14
N ASP A 29 -60.81 -7.05 28.06
CA ASP A 29 -61.19 -5.65 27.90
C ASP A 29 -60.60 -4.75 29.05
N ASN A 30 -60.58 -5.28 30.29
CA ASN A 30 -59.96 -4.63 31.42
C ASN A 30 -58.44 -4.47 31.31
N CYS A 31 -57.78 -5.12 30.37
CA CYS A 31 -56.34 -5.03 30.14
C CYS A 31 -55.92 -3.95 29.12
N GLY A 32 -56.90 -3.31 28.43
CA GLY A 32 -56.62 -2.31 27.41
C GLY A 32 -56.09 -2.88 26.11
N TRP A 33 -56.37 -4.15 25.83
CA TRP A 33 -55.99 -4.81 24.57
C TRP A 33 -57.11 -4.73 23.55
N ARG A 34 -56.77 -4.56 22.27
CA ARG A 34 -57.75 -4.62 21.17
C ARG A 34 -58.18 -6.07 20.96
N ILE A 35 -59.47 -6.31 20.89
CA ILE A 35 -60.03 -7.65 20.73
C ILE A 35 -60.58 -7.81 19.33
N LEU A 36 -60.18 -8.87 18.64
CA LEU A 36 -60.79 -9.37 17.42
C LEU A 36 -61.51 -10.67 17.74
N ILE A 37 -62.63 -10.91 17.08
CA ILE A 37 -63.47 -12.06 17.34
C ILE A 37 -63.70 -12.82 16.02
N ALA A 38 -63.55 -14.14 16.05
CA ALA A 38 -63.95 -15.04 14.99
C ALA A 38 -64.75 -16.18 15.57
N ASN A 39 -65.83 -16.57 14.89
CA ASN A 39 -66.73 -17.62 15.35
C ASN A 39 -66.57 -18.94 14.59
N HIS A 40 -65.64 -19.02 13.64
CA HIS A 40 -65.27 -20.22 12.92
C HIS A 40 -63.88 -20.12 12.29
N SER A 41 -63.26 -21.24 11.95
CA SER A 41 -61.85 -21.37 11.47
C SER A 41 -61.55 -20.53 10.25
N ASN A 42 -62.38 -20.48 9.24
CA ASN A 42 -62.13 -19.70 8.02
C ASN A 42 -62.06 -18.19 8.30
N GLN A 43 -62.92 -17.68 9.18
CA GLN A 43 -62.89 -16.30 9.62
C GLN A 43 -61.63 -16.03 10.45
N ALA A 44 -61.25 -16.96 11.32
CA ALA A 44 -60.05 -16.84 12.12
C ALA A 44 -58.80 -16.72 11.25
N ILE A 45 -58.65 -17.54 10.21
CA ILE A 45 -57.54 -17.49 9.25
C ILE A 45 -57.53 -16.15 8.53
N GLN A 46 -58.66 -15.72 7.97
CA GLN A 46 -58.78 -14.44 7.23
C GLN A 46 -58.42 -13.24 8.13
N VAL A 47 -58.95 -13.21 9.35
CA VAL A 47 -58.67 -12.12 10.30
C VAL A 47 -57.21 -12.18 10.74
N ALA A 48 -56.62 -13.33 10.96
CA ALA A 48 -55.20 -13.44 11.33
C ALA A 48 -54.27 -12.97 10.22
N GLU A 49 -54.58 -13.25 8.94
CA GLU A 49 -53.80 -12.82 7.79
C GLU A 49 -53.89 -11.30 7.53
N THR A 50 -55.09 -10.72 7.71
CA THR A 50 -55.34 -9.29 7.42
C THR A 50 -54.95 -8.38 8.58
N GLU A 51 -55.28 -8.73 9.80
CA GLU A 51 -55.12 -7.88 11.00
C GLU A 51 -53.84 -8.17 11.78
N GLN A 52 -53.19 -9.30 11.52
CA GLN A 52 -51.89 -9.70 12.16
C GLN A 52 -51.92 -9.54 13.69
N PRO A 53 -52.80 -10.27 14.41
CA PRO A 53 -52.91 -10.15 15.86
C PRO A 53 -51.62 -10.55 16.58
N ASP A 54 -51.40 -10.01 17.76
CA ASP A 54 -50.22 -10.32 18.55
C ASP A 54 -50.32 -11.68 19.26
N LEU A 55 -51.56 -12.22 19.45
CA LEU A 55 -51.82 -13.53 20.02
C LEU A 55 -53.18 -14.00 19.59
N ILE A 56 -53.35 -15.34 19.44
CA ILE A 56 -54.59 -15.99 19.11
C ILE A 56 -54.98 -16.92 20.25
N LEU A 57 -56.21 -16.77 20.79
CA LEU A 57 -56.90 -17.77 21.62
C LEU A 57 -57.81 -18.61 20.69
N LEU A 58 -57.56 -19.90 20.60
CA LEU A 58 -58.23 -20.79 19.63
C LEU A 58 -58.91 -21.95 20.33
N ASP A 59 -60.21 -22.04 20.17
CA ASP A 59 -60.92 -23.22 20.65
C ASP A 59 -60.52 -24.46 19.82
N VAL A 60 -60.35 -25.59 20.54
CA VAL A 60 -60.06 -26.89 19.92
C VAL A 60 -61.26 -27.45 19.23
N VAL A 61 -62.42 -27.36 19.84
CA VAL A 61 -63.69 -28.03 19.40
C VAL A 61 -64.61 -26.98 18.78
N MET A 62 -64.65 -26.90 17.47
CA MET A 62 -65.55 -26.04 16.72
C MET A 62 -66.31 -26.82 15.63
N PRO A 63 -67.56 -26.45 15.31
CA PRO A 63 -68.27 -27.07 14.22
C PRO A 63 -67.64 -26.89 12.85
N GLY A 64 -67.41 -27.98 12.13
CA GLY A 64 -66.89 -27.98 10.77
C GLY A 64 -65.42 -28.23 10.67
N THR A 65 -64.53 -27.30 11.07
CA THR A 65 -63.10 -27.47 11.02
C THR A 65 -62.51 -27.49 12.44
N ASP A 66 -61.68 -28.50 12.74
CA ASP A 66 -61.00 -28.68 14.01
C ASP A 66 -60.01 -27.53 14.29
N GLY A 67 -59.93 -27.06 15.54
CA GLY A 67 -58.96 -26.03 15.96
C GLY A 67 -57.50 -26.43 15.70
N PHE A 68 -57.18 -27.73 15.75
CA PHE A 68 -55.86 -28.22 15.41
C PHE A 68 -55.54 -28.02 13.91
N GLU A 69 -56.48 -28.20 12.99
CA GLU A 69 -56.27 -27.93 11.57
C GLU A 69 -56.09 -26.43 11.32
N THR A 70 -56.87 -25.58 12.01
CA THR A 70 -56.74 -24.12 11.96
C THR A 70 -55.36 -23.69 12.42
N CYS A 71 -54.86 -24.20 13.53
CA CYS A 71 -53.50 -23.92 14.04
C CYS A 71 -52.43 -24.34 13.03
N LYS A 72 -52.55 -25.57 12.48
CA LYS A 72 -51.62 -26.07 11.46
C LYS A 72 -51.58 -25.17 10.23
N HIS A 73 -52.74 -24.69 9.76
CA HIS A 73 -52.80 -23.75 8.64
C HIS A 73 -52.10 -22.44 8.95
N LEU A 74 -52.42 -21.81 10.09
CA LEU A 74 -51.79 -20.56 10.53
C LEU A 74 -50.25 -20.69 10.69
N LYS A 75 -49.78 -21.82 11.21
CA LYS A 75 -48.37 -22.11 11.40
C LYS A 75 -47.62 -22.48 10.12
N SER A 76 -48.32 -22.87 9.06
CA SER A 76 -47.72 -23.14 7.75
C SER A 76 -47.59 -21.90 6.85
N HIS A 77 -48.27 -20.80 7.18
CA HIS A 77 -48.28 -19.56 6.37
C HIS A 77 -47.27 -18.54 6.90
N GLY A 78 -46.41 -18.01 6.02
CA GLY A 78 -45.30 -17.13 6.42
C GLY A 78 -45.71 -15.87 7.19
N SER A 79 -46.93 -15.32 6.90
CA SER A 79 -47.41 -14.12 7.58
C SER A 79 -47.95 -14.37 8.98
N THR A 80 -48.41 -15.59 9.27
CA THR A 80 -49.06 -15.92 10.56
C THR A 80 -48.28 -16.93 11.40
N HIS A 81 -47.20 -17.48 10.86
CA HIS A 81 -46.36 -18.49 11.50
C HIS A 81 -45.88 -18.09 12.91
N ASP A 82 -45.44 -16.84 13.08
CA ASP A 82 -44.86 -16.36 14.32
C ASP A 82 -45.89 -15.88 15.36
N ILE A 83 -47.18 -15.88 15.02
CA ILE A 83 -48.23 -15.47 15.97
C ILE A 83 -48.42 -16.60 17.01
N PRO A 84 -48.24 -16.32 18.32
CA PRO A 84 -48.46 -17.29 19.36
C PRO A 84 -49.94 -17.69 19.40
N ILE A 85 -50.19 -19.01 19.44
CA ILE A 85 -51.55 -19.59 19.50
C ILE A 85 -51.66 -20.32 20.82
N ILE A 86 -52.66 -19.97 21.64
CA ILE A 86 -53.02 -20.64 22.86
C ILE A 86 -54.36 -21.40 22.64
N PHE A 87 -54.32 -22.70 22.83
CA PHE A 87 -55.54 -23.47 22.71
C PHE A 87 -56.48 -23.33 23.91
N MET A 88 -57.78 -23.28 23.66
CA MET A 88 -58.84 -23.36 24.66
C MET A 88 -59.50 -24.74 24.56
N THR A 89 -59.47 -25.53 25.63
CA THR A 89 -59.94 -26.90 25.60
C THR A 89 -60.75 -27.27 26.82
N ALA A 90 -61.81 -28.05 26.64
CA ALA A 90 -62.54 -28.65 27.73
C ALA A 90 -61.95 -29.98 28.23
N VAL A 91 -60.87 -30.42 27.56
CA VAL A 91 -60.40 -31.81 27.73
C VAL A 91 -59.28 -31.85 28.76
N THR A 92 -59.42 -32.80 29.66
CA THR A 92 -58.42 -33.15 30.69
C THR A 92 -57.40 -34.20 30.17
N ASP A 93 -57.52 -34.61 28.92
CA ASP A 93 -56.66 -35.65 28.34
C ASP A 93 -55.26 -35.05 27.94
N ASP A 94 -54.26 -35.62 28.55
CA ASP A 94 -52.85 -35.16 28.34
C ASP A 94 -52.37 -35.46 26.91
N LEU A 95 -52.95 -36.43 26.19
CA LEU A 95 -52.62 -36.73 24.80
C LEU A 95 -53.00 -35.60 23.83
N GLU A 96 -54.13 -34.96 24.01
CA GLU A 96 -54.53 -33.81 23.16
C GLU A 96 -53.76 -32.57 23.44
N LYS A 97 -53.33 -32.32 24.67
CA LYS A 97 -52.42 -31.22 25.03
C LYS A 97 -51.07 -31.40 24.34
N VAL A 98 -50.48 -32.60 24.38
CA VAL A 98 -49.22 -32.91 23.70
C VAL A 98 -49.36 -32.73 22.19
N ARG A 99 -50.49 -33.16 21.61
CA ARG A 99 -50.79 -32.97 20.17
C ARG A 99 -50.81 -31.48 19.80
N GLY A 100 -51.51 -30.65 20.59
CA GLY A 100 -51.58 -29.20 20.33
C GLY A 100 -50.21 -28.51 20.33
N LEU A 101 -49.38 -28.80 21.30
CA LEU A 101 -48.03 -28.26 21.38
C LEU A 101 -47.14 -28.74 20.21
N SER A 102 -47.28 -30.00 19.78
CA SER A 102 -46.51 -30.55 18.64
C SER A 102 -46.88 -29.92 17.30
N ILE A 103 -48.06 -29.31 17.15
CA ILE A 103 -48.52 -28.61 15.95
C ILE A 103 -48.05 -27.15 15.90
N GLY A 104 -47.46 -26.64 17.01
CA GLY A 104 -46.89 -25.29 17.08
C GLY A 104 -47.71 -24.32 17.93
N ALA A 105 -48.69 -24.75 18.69
CA ALA A 105 -49.28 -23.92 19.74
C ALA A 105 -48.28 -23.71 20.86
N VAL A 106 -48.32 -22.56 21.51
CA VAL A 106 -47.38 -22.19 22.58
C VAL A 106 -47.89 -22.58 23.96
N ASP A 107 -49.22 -22.75 24.12
CA ASP A 107 -49.83 -23.08 25.41
C ASP A 107 -51.26 -23.53 25.24
N TYR A 108 -51.93 -23.89 26.35
CA TYR A 108 -53.35 -24.21 26.42
C TYR A 108 -54.02 -23.66 27.67
N ILE A 109 -55.35 -23.41 27.63
CA ILE A 109 -56.18 -22.95 28.73
C ILE A 109 -57.36 -23.91 28.84
N THR A 110 -57.63 -24.37 30.04
CA THR A 110 -58.74 -25.30 30.28
C THR A 110 -60.06 -24.60 30.56
N LYS A 111 -61.14 -25.09 30.01
CA LYS A 111 -62.55 -24.71 30.34
C LYS A 111 -62.98 -25.44 31.61
N PRO A 112 -63.68 -24.79 32.63
CA PRO A 112 -64.11 -23.38 32.59
C PRO A 112 -63.02 -22.41 32.86
N PHE A 113 -63.07 -21.25 32.18
CA PHE A 113 -62.01 -20.21 32.24
C PHE A 113 -61.94 -19.50 33.59
N GLN A 114 -60.74 -19.31 34.05
CA GLN A 114 -60.42 -18.41 35.20
C GLN A 114 -59.71 -17.16 34.63
N ALA A 115 -60.23 -15.96 34.99
CA ALA A 115 -59.75 -14.71 34.39
C ALA A 115 -58.23 -14.50 34.66
N GLU A 116 -57.76 -14.79 35.86
CA GLU A 116 -56.36 -14.64 36.26
C GLU A 116 -55.44 -15.54 35.45
N GLU A 117 -55.86 -16.81 35.16
CA GLU A 117 -55.07 -17.74 34.38
C GLU A 117 -54.98 -17.28 32.89
N VAL A 118 -56.12 -16.91 32.30
CA VAL A 118 -56.18 -16.43 30.89
C VAL A 118 -55.27 -15.24 30.70
N ILE A 119 -55.41 -14.23 31.56
CA ILE A 119 -54.60 -12.98 31.51
C ILE A 119 -53.10 -13.27 31.72
N ALA A 120 -52.74 -14.11 32.69
CA ALA A 120 -51.37 -14.45 32.99
C ALA A 120 -50.68 -15.14 31.75
N ARG A 121 -51.34 -16.14 31.17
CA ARG A 121 -50.80 -16.85 29.98
C ARG A 121 -50.62 -15.92 28.77
N ILE A 122 -51.65 -15.08 28.49
CA ILE A 122 -51.56 -14.09 27.43
C ILE A 122 -50.32 -13.16 27.65
N LYS A 123 -50.20 -12.61 28.85
CA LYS A 123 -49.07 -11.69 29.18
C LYS A 123 -47.71 -12.36 28.96
N ILE A 124 -47.52 -13.58 29.44
CA ILE A 124 -46.28 -14.34 29.28
C ILE A 124 -45.92 -14.50 27.81
N HIS A 125 -46.86 -14.93 26.96
CA HIS A 125 -46.59 -15.19 25.56
C HIS A 125 -46.41 -13.91 24.74
N LEU A 126 -47.06 -12.80 25.08
CA LEU A 126 -46.83 -11.49 24.49
C LEU A 126 -45.43 -10.95 24.86
N GLU A 127 -45.01 -11.13 26.12
CA GLU A 127 -43.68 -10.74 26.57
C GLU A 127 -42.59 -11.55 25.86
N ILE A 128 -42.73 -12.88 25.79
CA ILE A 128 -41.80 -13.74 25.04
C ILE A 128 -41.66 -13.28 23.60
N ARG A 129 -42.81 -13.02 22.90
CA ARG A 129 -42.83 -12.55 21.52
C ARG A 129 -42.04 -11.20 21.39
N SER A 130 -42.34 -10.25 22.28
CA SER A 130 -41.67 -8.94 22.27
C SER A 130 -40.17 -9.06 22.47
N LEU A 131 -39.72 -9.87 23.44
CA LEU A 131 -38.30 -10.09 23.72
C LEU A 131 -37.60 -10.81 22.54
N THR A 132 -38.25 -11.78 21.91
CA THR A 132 -37.71 -12.48 20.75
C THR A 132 -37.53 -11.52 19.56
N GLN A 133 -38.52 -10.66 19.31
CA GLN A 133 -38.44 -9.65 18.27
C GLN A 133 -37.28 -8.66 18.52
N GLN A 134 -37.16 -8.15 19.73
CA GLN A 134 -36.07 -7.24 20.12
C GLN A 134 -34.67 -7.90 19.98
N LEU A 135 -34.59 -9.20 20.33
CA LEU A 135 -33.35 -9.95 20.17
C LEU A 135 -32.93 -10.09 18.70
N LEU A 136 -33.88 -10.39 17.82
CA LEU A 136 -33.63 -10.48 16.38
C LEU A 136 -33.16 -9.16 15.80
N GLU A 137 -33.83 -8.06 16.15
CA GLU A 137 -33.45 -6.71 15.70
C GLU A 137 -32.04 -6.36 16.19
N LYS A 138 -31.73 -6.66 17.45
CA LYS A 138 -30.38 -6.39 18.02
C LYS A 138 -29.31 -7.26 17.38
N ASN A 139 -29.59 -8.51 17.05
CA ASN A 139 -28.62 -9.36 16.36
C ASN A 139 -28.32 -8.82 14.96
N GLN A 140 -29.32 -8.40 14.20
CA GLN A 140 -29.12 -7.80 12.88
C GLN A 140 -28.30 -6.50 12.97
N GLU A 141 -28.60 -5.63 13.95
CA GLU A 141 -27.81 -4.41 14.20
C GLU A 141 -26.33 -4.73 14.52
N LEU A 142 -26.11 -5.77 15.37
CA LEU A 142 -24.75 -6.19 15.73
C LEU A 142 -23.99 -6.78 14.55
N GLU A 143 -24.61 -7.63 13.75
CA GLU A 143 -24.00 -8.21 12.55
C GLU A 143 -23.56 -7.11 11.57
N GLN A 144 -24.43 -6.14 11.31
CA GLN A 144 -24.09 -5.00 10.46
C GLN A 144 -22.90 -4.20 11.01
N ARG A 145 -22.90 -3.91 12.32
CA ARG A 145 -21.82 -3.18 12.98
C ARG A 145 -20.49 -3.94 12.95
N VAL A 146 -20.54 -5.28 13.08
CA VAL A 146 -19.34 -6.13 12.96
C VAL A 146 -18.76 -6.04 11.55
N LEU A 147 -19.60 -6.11 10.51
CA LEU A 147 -19.13 -5.97 9.12
C LEU A 147 -18.46 -4.62 8.88
N GLU A 148 -19.08 -3.52 9.30
CA GLU A 148 -18.55 -2.18 9.16
C GLU A 148 -17.19 -2.02 9.88
N ARG A 149 -17.11 -2.47 11.14
CA ARG A 149 -15.89 -2.39 11.93
C ARG A 149 -14.76 -3.26 11.39
N THR A 150 -15.10 -4.42 10.84
CA THR A 150 -14.09 -5.30 10.23
C THR A 150 -13.49 -4.65 8.97
N ALA A 151 -14.32 -4.01 8.15
CA ALA A 151 -13.86 -3.29 6.97
C ALA A 151 -12.96 -2.10 7.34
N GLU A 152 -13.40 -1.25 8.32
CA GLU A 152 -12.58 -0.14 8.83
C GLU A 152 -11.22 -0.63 9.38
N LEU A 153 -11.24 -1.68 10.20
CA LEU A 153 -10.01 -2.22 10.80
C LEU A 153 -9.04 -2.76 9.74
N SER A 154 -9.56 -3.42 8.71
CA SER A 154 -8.74 -3.92 7.61
C SER A 154 -8.05 -2.78 6.87
N GLN A 155 -8.76 -1.67 6.60
CA GLN A 155 -8.18 -0.49 5.96
C GLN A 155 -7.08 0.14 6.83
N VAL A 156 -7.35 0.34 8.11
CA VAL A 156 -6.37 0.93 9.05
C VAL A 156 -5.11 0.07 9.19
N LEU A 157 -5.27 -1.27 9.17
CA LEU A 157 -4.13 -2.19 9.20
C LEU A 157 -3.28 -2.10 7.93
N GLU A 158 -3.89 -1.90 6.78
CA GLU A 158 -3.18 -1.74 5.51
C GLU A 158 -2.40 -0.42 5.48
N ASP A 159 -3.03 0.68 5.88
CA ASP A 159 -2.41 2.00 6.00
C ASP A 159 -1.23 2.00 7.00
N LEU A 160 -1.40 1.31 8.14
CA LEU A 160 -0.35 1.17 9.15
C LEU A 160 0.86 0.39 8.63
N LYS A 161 0.63 -0.73 7.93
CA LYS A 161 1.70 -1.51 7.31
C LYS A 161 2.47 -0.68 6.28
N GLU A 162 1.75 0.08 5.45
CA GLU A 162 2.37 0.99 4.48
C GLU A 162 3.28 2.00 5.17
N SER A 163 2.76 2.68 6.19
CA SER A 163 3.52 3.68 6.96
C SER A 163 4.76 3.07 7.63
N GLN A 164 4.60 1.89 8.25
CA GLN A 164 5.73 1.20 8.89
C GLN A 164 6.85 0.85 7.91
N MET A 165 6.52 0.34 6.72
CA MET A 165 7.54 0.01 5.72
C MET A 165 8.24 1.25 5.16
N GLN A 166 7.52 2.37 4.98
CA GLN A 166 8.11 3.65 4.58
C GLN A 166 9.11 4.14 5.64
N LEU A 167 8.76 4.04 6.93
CA LEU A 167 9.66 4.40 8.02
C LEU A 167 10.93 3.54 8.01
N VAL A 168 10.81 2.21 7.88
CA VAL A 168 11.96 1.30 7.81
C VAL A 168 12.86 1.62 6.62
N GLN A 169 12.31 1.93 5.47
CA GLN A 169 13.10 2.28 4.30
C GLN A 169 13.78 3.64 4.46
N SER A 170 13.09 4.63 5.02
CA SER A 170 13.66 5.95 5.33
C SER A 170 14.80 5.83 6.36
N GLU A 171 14.61 5.03 7.42
CA GLU A 171 15.63 4.78 8.43
C GLU A 171 16.88 4.10 7.83
N LYS A 172 16.69 3.07 6.98
CA LYS A 172 17.81 2.43 6.27
C LYS A 172 18.58 3.43 5.39
N MET A 173 17.87 4.32 4.72
CA MET A 173 18.49 5.31 3.84
C MET A 173 19.22 6.38 4.64
N SER A 174 18.66 6.85 5.76
CA SER A 174 19.30 7.78 6.68
C SER A 174 20.54 7.17 7.32
N THR A 175 20.45 5.93 7.83
CA THR A 175 21.60 5.22 8.41
C THR A 175 22.73 5.04 7.39
N LEU A 176 22.37 4.64 6.16
CA LEU A 176 23.34 4.53 5.05
C LEU A 176 23.96 5.88 4.74
N GLY A 177 23.17 6.96 4.75
CA GLY A 177 23.64 8.32 4.56
C GLY A 177 24.69 8.72 5.61
N HIS A 178 24.38 8.56 6.89
CA HIS A 178 25.31 8.89 7.98
C HIS A 178 26.62 8.10 7.92
N LEU A 179 26.54 6.78 7.67
CA LEU A 179 27.74 5.94 7.53
C LEU A 179 28.61 6.41 6.34
N ILE A 180 27.98 6.67 5.20
CA ILE A 180 28.68 7.15 4.00
C ILE A 180 29.35 8.51 4.25
N ALA A 181 28.68 9.45 4.92
CA ALA A 181 29.27 10.76 5.25
C ALA A 181 30.51 10.63 6.14
N GLY A 182 30.45 9.81 7.18
CA GLY A 182 31.58 9.54 8.07
C GLY A 182 32.76 8.91 7.33
N VAL A 183 32.50 7.85 6.57
CA VAL A 183 33.52 7.15 5.77
C VAL A 183 34.12 8.08 4.72
N ALA A 184 33.33 8.90 4.03
CA ALA A 184 33.81 9.85 3.04
C ALA A 184 34.78 10.91 3.68
N HIS A 185 34.46 11.37 4.89
CA HIS A 185 35.35 12.29 5.61
C HIS A 185 36.67 11.64 6.00
N GLU A 186 36.62 10.39 6.50
CA GLU A 186 37.83 9.66 6.87
C GLU A 186 38.70 9.27 5.67
N ILE A 187 38.10 9.00 4.50
CA ILE A 187 38.81 8.74 3.25
C ILE A 187 39.45 10.04 2.69
N ASN A 188 38.76 11.18 2.75
CA ASN A 188 39.27 12.43 2.22
C ASN A 188 40.52 12.92 2.95
N ASN A 189 40.64 12.64 4.25
CA ASN A 189 41.80 13.07 5.03
C ASN A 189 43.13 12.52 4.46
N PRO A 190 43.36 11.19 4.37
CA PRO A 190 44.60 10.66 3.80
C PRO A 190 44.76 11.01 2.31
N ILE A 191 43.65 11.08 1.55
CA ILE A 191 43.70 11.43 0.13
C ILE A 191 44.24 12.83 -0.09
N ASN A 192 43.82 13.82 0.70
CA ASN A 192 44.33 15.20 0.60
C ASN A 192 45.82 15.26 0.91
N PHE A 193 46.34 14.49 1.88
CA PHE A 193 47.78 14.39 2.16
C PHE A 193 48.50 13.75 0.99
N ILE A 194 48.00 12.67 0.38
CA ILE A 194 48.62 12.01 -0.77
C ILE A 194 48.64 12.97 -1.97
N ALA A 195 47.53 13.65 -2.28
CA ALA A 195 47.43 14.58 -3.38
C ALA A 195 48.40 15.76 -3.23
N GLY A 196 48.54 16.31 -2.00
CA GLY A 196 49.50 17.36 -1.69
C GLY A 196 50.92 16.89 -1.92
N ASN A 197 51.30 15.73 -1.40
CA ASN A 197 52.64 15.17 -1.56
C ASN A 197 52.96 14.83 -3.02
N LEU A 198 52.01 14.31 -3.79
CA LEU A 198 52.18 14.04 -5.22
C LEU A 198 52.42 15.32 -6.03
N ASN A 199 51.77 16.44 -5.68
CA ASN A 199 52.02 17.72 -6.33
C ASN A 199 53.45 18.19 -6.08
N HIS A 200 53.94 18.09 -4.85
CA HIS A 200 55.34 18.45 -4.51
C HIS A 200 56.33 17.50 -5.20
N ALA A 201 56.09 16.19 -5.14
CA ALA A 201 56.92 15.21 -5.83
C ALA A 201 57.03 15.47 -7.33
N ASN A 202 55.90 15.83 -7.98
CA ASN A 202 55.91 16.18 -9.40
C ASN A 202 56.77 17.40 -9.73
N ILE A 203 56.77 18.42 -8.86
CA ILE A 203 57.63 19.60 -9.01
C ILE A 203 59.08 19.19 -8.86
N TYR A 204 59.45 18.52 -7.76
CA TYR A 204 60.83 18.13 -7.48
C TYR A 204 61.41 17.23 -8.58
N ILE A 205 60.65 16.27 -9.08
CA ILE A 205 61.08 15.39 -10.16
C ILE A 205 61.33 16.19 -11.44
N LYS A 206 60.43 17.12 -11.80
CA LYS A 206 60.60 17.98 -12.96
C LYS A 206 61.88 18.83 -12.85
N ASP A 207 62.13 19.44 -11.69
CA ASP A 207 63.30 20.27 -11.45
C ASP A 207 64.59 19.43 -11.50
N LEU A 208 64.58 18.22 -10.91
CA LEU A 208 65.73 17.30 -10.98
C LEU A 208 66.02 16.85 -12.40
N ILE A 209 64.98 16.46 -13.16
CA ILE A 209 65.13 16.06 -14.56
C ILE A 209 65.66 17.23 -15.41
N GLN A 210 65.15 18.43 -15.19
CA GLN A 210 65.60 19.61 -15.88
C GLN A 210 67.09 19.91 -15.57
N HIS A 211 67.45 19.82 -14.30
CA HIS A 211 68.85 20.04 -13.86
C HIS A 211 69.79 18.98 -14.45
N LEU A 212 69.39 17.72 -14.46
CA LEU A 212 70.08 16.59 -15.07
C LEU A 212 70.31 16.81 -16.57
N LYS A 213 69.26 17.22 -17.31
CA LYS A 213 69.42 17.59 -18.73
C LYS A 213 70.38 18.77 -19.00
N LEU A 214 70.36 19.74 -18.14
CA LEU A 214 71.38 20.84 -18.20
C LEU A 214 72.81 20.30 -18.04
N TYR A 215 73.03 19.44 -17.03
CA TYR A 215 74.32 18.77 -16.88
C TYR A 215 74.73 17.98 -18.10
N GLN A 216 73.86 17.15 -18.65
CA GLN A 216 74.11 16.38 -19.87
C GLN A 216 74.45 17.27 -21.08
N SER A 217 73.81 18.43 -21.20
CA SER A 217 74.06 19.37 -22.31
C SER A 217 75.35 20.13 -22.22
N TYR A 218 75.76 20.52 -20.99
CA TYR A 218 76.98 21.28 -20.78
C TYR A 218 78.24 20.43 -20.62
N TYR A 219 78.10 19.19 -20.20
CA TYR A 219 79.20 18.25 -19.97
C TYR A 219 79.04 16.95 -20.78
N PRO A 220 79.18 16.99 -22.11
CA PRO A 220 78.89 15.78 -22.96
C PRO A 220 80.00 14.69 -22.81
N ASN A 221 81.17 15.03 -22.35
CA ASN A 221 82.32 14.12 -22.13
C ASN A 221 82.44 13.79 -20.63
N VAL A 222 81.69 12.86 -20.15
CA VAL A 222 81.72 12.44 -18.73
C VAL A 222 82.51 11.14 -18.56
N ASP A 223 83.01 10.91 -17.34
CA ASP A 223 83.75 9.69 -16.99
C ASP A 223 82.93 8.39 -17.31
N HIS A 224 83.71 7.37 -17.70
CA HIS A 224 83.07 6.02 -18.06
C HIS A 224 82.24 5.46 -16.95
N SER A 225 82.59 5.71 -15.69
CA SER A 225 81.77 5.24 -14.55
C SER A 225 80.36 5.86 -14.51
N ILE A 226 80.20 7.09 -14.94
CA ILE A 226 78.91 7.78 -15.00
C ILE A 226 78.07 7.24 -16.15
N ILE A 227 78.69 6.94 -17.29
CA ILE A 227 78.04 6.35 -18.45
C ILE A 227 77.53 4.91 -18.10
N ALA A 228 78.45 4.10 -17.52
CA ALA A 228 78.11 2.74 -17.10
C ALA A 228 77.02 2.72 -16.06
N HIS A 229 76.95 3.65 -15.13
CA HIS A 229 75.87 3.76 -14.14
C HIS A 229 74.57 4.20 -14.79
N ALA A 230 74.58 5.15 -15.70
CA ALA A 230 73.36 5.59 -16.42
C ALA A 230 72.81 4.48 -17.25
N GLU A 231 73.62 3.68 -17.94
CA GLU A 231 73.19 2.47 -18.65
C GLU A 231 72.63 1.41 -17.71
N SER A 232 73.27 1.18 -16.56
CA SER A 232 72.83 0.16 -15.58
C SER A 232 71.46 0.42 -14.96
N ILE A 233 71.06 1.67 -14.84
CA ILE A 233 69.77 2.10 -14.29
C ILE A 233 68.76 2.46 -15.38
N ASP A 234 69.10 2.34 -16.66
CA ASP A 234 68.29 2.77 -17.79
C ASP A 234 67.77 4.21 -17.59
N LEU A 235 68.73 5.14 -17.44
CA LEU A 235 68.44 6.51 -17.03
C LEU A 235 67.46 7.22 -17.98
N ASP A 236 67.57 7.01 -19.27
CA ASP A 236 66.64 7.63 -20.25
C ASP A 236 65.19 7.12 -20.07
N TYR A 237 65.02 5.85 -19.79
CA TYR A 237 63.73 5.30 -19.41
C TYR A 237 63.18 5.91 -18.12
N LEU A 238 63.99 6.01 -17.08
CA LEU A 238 63.62 6.62 -15.81
C LEU A 238 63.14 8.05 -15.97
N ILE A 239 63.86 8.85 -16.75
CA ILE A 239 63.55 10.26 -17.03
C ILE A 239 62.18 10.37 -17.73
N GLU A 240 61.84 9.43 -18.58
CA GLU A 240 60.54 9.39 -19.30
C GLU A 240 59.40 8.85 -18.43
N ASP A 241 59.65 7.79 -17.64
CA ASP A 241 58.64 7.04 -16.92
C ASP A 241 58.23 7.70 -15.57
N LEU A 242 59.18 8.28 -14.83
CA LEU A 242 58.91 8.91 -13.54
C LEU A 242 57.76 9.94 -13.57
N PRO A 243 57.71 10.88 -14.52
CA PRO A 243 56.56 11.80 -14.64
C PRO A 243 55.24 11.09 -14.96
N LYS A 244 55.26 9.97 -15.74
CA LYS A 244 54.10 9.18 -16.05
C LYS A 244 53.54 8.46 -14.81
N LEU A 245 54.43 7.90 -13.97
CA LEU A 245 54.07 7.29 -12.70
C LEU A 245 53.39 8.28 -11.75
N ILE A 246 53.97 9.47 -11.57
CA ILE A 246 53.36 10.52 -10.74
C ILE A 246 52.00 10.95 -11.30
N SER A 247 51.88 11.10 -12.62
CA SER A 247 50.62 11.45 -13.27
C SER A 247 49.55 10.38 -13.05
N SER A 248 49.92 9.10 -13.15
CA SER A 248 49.04 7.96 -12.88
C SER A 248 48.57 7.93 -11.42
N MET A 249 49.48 8.13 -10.46
CA MET A 249 49.15 8.23 -9.03
C MET A 249 48.18 9.40 -8.74
N LYS A 250 48.42 10.57 -9.36
CA LYS A 250 47.56 11.74 -9.24
C LYS A 250 46.14 11.42 -9.77
N LEU A 251 46.05 10.81 -10.94
CA LEU A 251 44.75 10.40 -11.52
C LEU A 251 43.99 9.44 -10.59
N GLY A 252 44.71 8.48 -9.97
CA GLY A 252 44.10 7.56 -8.97
C GLY A 252 43.59 8.32 -7.74
N THR A 253 44.37 9.27 -7.23
CA THR A 253 43.97 10.09 -6.08
C THR A 253 42.77 10.98 -6.37
N ASP A 254 42.73 11.64 -7.53
CA ASP A 254 41.61 12.46 -7.98
C ASP A 254 40.34 11.61 -8.14
N ARG A 255 40.48 10.37 -8.63
CA ARG A 255 39.37 9.43 -8.74
C ARG A 255 38.78 9.06 -7.39
N ILE A 256 39.61 8.79 -6.37
CA ILE A 256 39.11 8.44 -5.02
C ILE A 256 38.47 9.68 -4.38
N SER A 257 39.02 10.87 -4.56
CA SER A 257 38.43 12.14 -4.09
C SER A 257 37.03 12.37 -4.71
N ASN A 258 36.89 12.14 -6.01
CA ASN A 258 35.61 12.27 -6.70
C ASN A 258 34.58 11.27 -6.18
N ILE A 259 34.97 10.00 -5.93
CA ILE A 259 34.13 8.98 -5.32
C ILE A 259 33.64 9.43 -3.94
N SER A 260 34.57 9.92 -3.10
CA SER A 260 34.25 10.38 -1.76
C SER A 260 33.30 11.58 -1.75
N THR A 261 33.52 12.54 -2.66
CA THR A 261 32.63 13.70 -2.82
C THR A 261 31.23 13.29 -3.28
N SER A 262 31.11 12.36 -4.22
CA SER A 262 29.84 11.83 -4.71
C SER A 262 29.08 11.06 -3.62
N LEU A 263 29.78 10.27 -2.80
CA LEU A 263 29.20 9.61 -1.64
C LEU A 263 28.64 10.62 -0.63
N ARG A 264 29.36 11.73 -0.38
CA ARG A 264 28.88 12.80 0.51
C ARG A 264 27.66 13.54 -0.06
N THR A 265 27.61 13.78 -1.36
CA THR A 265 26.46 14.41 -2.03
C THR A 265 25.22 13.51 -1.94
N PHE A 266 25.40 12.20 -2.10
CA PHE A 266 24.33 11.22 -1.92
C PHE A 266 23.82 11.15 -0.47
N SER A 267 24.73 11.26 0.50
CA SER A 267 24.47 11.18 1.94
C SER A 267 23.70 12.38 2.53
N ARG A 268 23.51 13.48 1.80
CA ARG A 268 22.76 14.67 2.27
C ARG A 268 21.24 14.43 2.45
N SER A 269 20.87 13.22 2.84
CA SER A 269 19.47 12.84 3.09
C SER A 269 18.82 13.53 4.29
N ASP A 270 19.61 14.15 5.19
CA ASP A 270 19.10 14.72 6.45
C ASP A 270 18.62 16.18 6.35
N ILE A 271 18.75 16.79 5.18
CA ILE A 271 18.27 18.16 4.99
C ILE A 271 16.76 18.15 4.88
N LYS A 272 16.08 18.48 5.99
CA LYS A 272 14.61 18.61 6.08
C LYS A 272 14.05 19.88 5.43
N VAL A 273 14.88 20.66 4.77
CA VAL A 273 14.51 21.92 4.10
C VAL A 273 14.85 21.79 2.62
N GLN A 274 14.02 22.37 1.76
CA GLN A 274 14.35 22.47 0.33
C GLN A 274 15.55 23.38 0.13
N VAL A 275 16.48 22.95 -0.71
CA VAL A 275 17.68 23.70 -1.06
C VAL A 275 17.88 23.72 -2.57
N PRO A 276 18.49 24.79 -3.13
CA PRO A 276 18.89 24.80 -4.52
C PRO A 276 19.88 23.66 -4.79
N PHE A 277 19.55 22.78 -5.71
CA PHE A 277 20.31 21.57 -5.99
C PHE A 277 20.56 21.40 -7.49
N ASN A 278 21.77 20.96 -7.81
CA ASN A 278 22.16 20.61 -9.19
C ASN A 278 21.75 19.14 -9.47
N ILE A 279 20.75 18.97 -10.28
CA ILE A 279 20.21 17.64 -10.65
C ILE A 279 21.30 16.74 -11.26
N HIS A 280 22.21 17.29 -12.08
CA HIS A 280 23.28 16.50 -12.69
C HIS A 280 24.25 15.95 -11.65
N GLU A 281 24.55 16.68 -10.59
CA GLU A 281 25.40 16.17 -9.49
C GLU A 281 24.75 14.98 -8.78
N GLY A 282 23.42 15.02 -8.56
CA GLY A 282 22.67 13.91 -7.99
C GLY A 282 22.71 12.66 -8.89
N LEU A 283 22.47 12.84 -10.19
CA LEU A 283 22.53 11.75 -11.17
C LEU A 283 23.92 11.14 -11.26
N GLU A 284 24.98 11.97 -11.35
CA GLU A 284 26.38 11.51 -11.41
C GLU A 284 26.78 10.76 -10.14
N SER A 285 26.39 11.26 -8.98
CA SER A 285 26.64 10.60 -7.69
C SER A 285 25.95 9.23 -7.62
N THR A 286 24.72 9.14 -8.09
CA THR A 286 23.97 7.88 -8.15
C THR A 286 24.59 6.88 -9.13
N LEU A 287 24.97 7.33 -10.33
CA LEU A 287 25.67 6.49 -11.31
C LEU A 287 27.01 5.98 -10.82
N LEU A 288 27.74 6.78 -10.05
CA LEU A 288 29.01 6.37 -9.47
C LEU A 288 28.83 5.26 -8.42
N ILE A 289 27.82 5.36 -7.58
CA ILE A 289 27.48 4.32 -6.60
C ILE A 289 27.10 3.01 -7.29
N LEU A 290 26.28 3.10 -8.35
CA LEU A 290 25.80 1.95 -9.11
C LEU A 290 26.83 1.40 -10.12
N LYS A 291 28.02 2.03 -10.24
CA LYS A 291 29.02 1.70 -11.26
C LYS A 291 29.36 0.20 -11.30
N HIS A 292 29.48 -0.44 -10.13
CA HIS A 292 29.80 -1.86 -10.02
C HIS A 292 28.70 -2.76 -10.64
N LEU A 293 27.42 -2.32 -10.61
CA LEU A 293 26.30 -3.05 -11.23
C LEU A 293 26.24 -2.83 -12.75
N LEU A 294 26.85 -1.79 -13.27
CA LEU A 294 26.91 -1.47 -14.69
C LEU A 294 28.03 -2.22 -15.43
N GLN A 295 29.04 -2.71 -14.70
CA GLN A 295 30.20 -3.41 -15.28
C GLN A 295 29.82 -4.77 -15.86
N ALA A 296 30.65 -5.28 -16.78
CA ALA A 296 30.51 -6.60 -17.37
C ALA A 296 30.47 -7.69 -16.29
N THR A 297 29.70 -8.72 -16.56
CA THR A 297 29.63 -9.93 -15.76
C THR A 297 29.86 -11.13 -16.67
N ASP A 298 29.95 -12.34 -16.11
CA ASP A 298 30.10 -13.57 -16.88
C ASP A 298 28.94 -13.80 -17.89
N HIS A 299 27.80 -13.14 -17.65
CA HIS A 299 26.58 -13.35 -18.44
C HIS A 299 26.25 -12.18 -19.39
N ARG A 300 26.89 -11.02 -19.25
CA ARG A 300 26.64 -9.85 -20.10
C ARG A 300 27.83 -8.88 -20.17
N PRO A 301 27.97 -8.14 -21.29
CA PRO A 301 28.89 -6.99 -21.39
C PRO A 301 28.48 -5.83 -20.47
N ASP A 302 29.33 -4.79 -20.43
CA ASP A 302 29.01 -3.53 -19.76
C ASP A 302 27.68 -2.95 -20.23
N ILE A 303 26.87 -2.42 -19.29
CA ILE A 303 25.70 -1.60 -19.62
C ILE A 303 26.20 -0.21 -20.04
N LYS A 304 25.86 0.21 -21.25
CA LYS A 304 26.25 1.53 -21.76
C LYS A 304 25.33 2.62 -21.20
N VAL A 305 25.88 3.57 -20.46
CA VAL A 305 25.13 4.75 -19.99
C VAL A 305 25.36 5.91 -20.94
N ILE A 306 24.27 6.38 -21.56
CA ILE A 306 24.26 7.51 -22.49
C ILE A 306 23.65 8.72 -21.79
N LYS A 307 24.43 9.78 -21.62
CA LYS A 307 24.01 11.00 -20.94
C LYS A 307 23.67 12.07 -21.99
N LYS A 308 22.44 12.56 -21.94
CA LYS A 308 21.92 13.65 -22.79
C LYS A 308 21.45 14.79 -21.89
N TYR A 309 22.43 15.48 -21.27
CA TYR A 309 22.14 16.53 -20.30
C TYR A 309 21.92 17.86 -21.02
N GLY A 310 20.73 18.45 -20.84
CA GLY A 310 20.42 19.81 -21.25
C GLY A 310 20.94 20.84 -20.22
N GLN A 311 20.88 22.11 -20.59
CA GLN A 311 21.13 23.18 -19.62
C GLN A 311 19.99 23.26 -18.63
N MET A 312 20.31 23.16 -17.33
CA MET A 312 19.36 23.09 -16.23
C MET A 312 19.67 24.17 -15.19
N PRO A 313 18.67 24.87 -14.66
CA PRO A 313 18.84 25.70 -13.48
C PRO A 313 19.00 24.84 -12.23
N LEU A 314 19.42 25.43 -11.13
CA LEU A 314 19.29 24.82 -9.82
C LEU A 314 17.80 24.65 -9.49
N VAL A 315 17.46 23.50 -8.91
CA VAL A 315 16.07 23.15 -8.54
C VAL A 315 15.96 23.12 -7.03
N GLU A 316 15.01 23.86 -6.48
CA GLU A 316 14.71 23.77 -5.05
C GLU A 316 14.03 22.42 -4.75
N CYS A 317 14.73 21.58 -3.99
CA CYS A 317 14.28 20.22 -3.72
C CYS A 317 14.89 19.68 -2.43
N TYR A 318 14.50 18.46 -2.08
CA TYR A 318 15.13 17.63 -1.04
C TYR A 318 16.15 16.69 -1.71
N PRO A 319 17.47 17.02 -1.73
CA PRO A 319 18.46 16.27 -2.53
C PRO A 319 18.51 14.78 -2.21
N GLY A 320 18.44 14.41 -0.93
CA GLY A 320 18.45 13.00 -0.52
C GLY A 320 17.26 12.20 -1.04
N GLN A 321 16.07 12.80 -1.05
CA GLN A 321 14.85 12.16 -1.58
C GLN A 321 14.93 12.02 -3.11
N LEU A 322 15.43 13.02 -3.82
CA LEU A 322 15.64 12.91 -5.26
C LEU A 322 16.68 11.86 -5.62
N ASN A 323 17.79 11.82 -4.89
CA ASN A 323 18.80 10.77 -5.08
C ASN A 323 18.23 9.37 -4.83
N GLN A 324 17.30 9.21 -3.89
CA GLN A 324 16.58 7.96 -3.68
C GLN A 324 15.72 7.59 -4.90
N VAL A 325 15.04 8.56 -5.50
CA VAL A 325 14.27 8.33 -6.74
C VAL A 325 15.21 7.90 -7.88
N PHE A 326 16.32 8.61 -8.09
CA PHE A 326 17.31 8.25 -9.13
C PHE A 326 17.86 6.85 -8.91
N MET A 327 18.21 6.50 -7.67
CA MET A 327 18.66 5.16 -7.30
C MET A 327 17.65 4.09 -7.67
N ASN A 328 16.38 4.30 -7.32
CA ASN A 328 15.31 3.36 -7.59
C ASN A 328 15.08 3.17 -9.11
N LEU A 329 15.02 4.26 -9.88
CA LEU A 329 14.77 4.18 -11.32
C LEU A 329 15.94 3.56 -12.07
N ILE A 330 17.19 3.95 -11.75
CA ILE A 330 18.37 3.39 -12.40
C ILE A 330 18.56 1.91 -12.01
N ASN A 331 18.33 1.53 -10.75
CA ASN A 331 18.34 0.12 -10.36
C ASN A 331 17.27 -0.71 -11.10
N ASN A 332 16.06 -0.18 -11.24
CA ASN A 332 15.03 -0.88 -12.00
C ASN A 332 15.42 -1.06 -13.47
N ALA A 333 16.05 -0.07 -14.08
CA ALA A 333 16.59 -0.18 -15.44
C ALA A 333 17.69 -1.26 -15.53
N ILE A 334 18.64 -1.29 -14.56
CA ILE A 334 19.68 -2.34 -14.51
C ILE A 334 19.07 -3.73 -14.37
N ASP A 335 18.07 -3.89 -13.50
CA ASP A 335 17.40 -5.18 -13.28
C ASP A 335 16.67 -5.65 -14.54
N ALA A 336 15.94 -4.76 -15.24
CA ALA A 336 15.27 -5.08 -16.50
C ALA A 336 16.25 -5.48 -17.61
N LEU A 337 17.44 -4.87 -17.66
CA LEU A 337 18.51 -5.21 -18.56
C LEU A 337 19.16 -6.56 -18.21
N ASN A 338 19.37 -6.83 -16.92
CA ASN A 338 19.86 -8.12 -16.45
C ASN A 338 18.89 -9.24 -16.82
N GLU A 339 17.59 -9.04 -16.62
CA GLU A 339 16.54 -9.99 -17.00
C GLU A 339 16.52 -10.22 -18.50
N SER A 340 16.56 -9.15 -19.32
CA SER A 340 16.65 -9.25 -20.77
C SER A 340 17.90 -10.01 -21.25
N SER A 341 18.98 -9.95 -20.49
CA SER A 341 20.24 -10.64 -20.83
C SER A 341 20.18 -12.15 -20.62
N THR A 342 19.26 -12.66 -19.80
CA THR A 342 19.12 -14.11 -19.57
C THR A 342 18.60 -14.85 -20.80
N THR A 343 17.94 -14.17 -21.72
CA THR A 343 17.33 -14.73 -22.93
C THR A 343 18.16 -14.51 -24.19
N LYS A 344 19.27 -13.76 -24.10
CA LYS A 344 20.13 -13.38 -25.22
C LYS A 344 21.52 -13.98 -25.06
N SER A 345 22.15 -14.32 -26.17
CA SER A 345 23.55 -14.75 -26.17
C SER A 345 24.49 -13.56 -25.94
N TYR A 346 25.70 -13.84 -25.41
CA TYR A 346 26.71 -12.79 -25.20
C TYR A 346 27.10 -12.07 -26.51
N GLN A 347 27.12 -12.79 -27.68
CA GLN A 347 27.40 -12.21 -28.96
C GLN A 347 26.27 -11.27 -29.44
N GLU A 348 25.02 -11.61 -29.21
CA GLU A 348 23.88 -10.72 -29.49
C GLU A 348 23.94 -9.45 -28.67
N LEU A 349 24.34 -9.56 -27.39
CA LEU A 349 24.50 -8.40 -26.50
C LEU A 349 25.68 -7.51 -26.90
N LEU A 350 26.72 -8.02 -27.56
CA LEU A 350 27.78 -7.21 -28.16
C LEU A 350 27.29 -6.44 -29.38
N GLN A 351 26.44 -7.05 -30.19
CA GLN A 351 25.88 -6.42 -31.41
C GLN A 351 24.78 -5.40 -31.06
N TYR A 352 23.92 -5.71 -30.05
CA TYR A 352 22.85 -4.86 -29.54
C TYR A 352 23.05 -4.63 -28.04
N PRO A 353 23.92 -3.69 -27.66
CA PRO A 353 24.30 -3.52 -26.26
C PRO A 353 23.15 -3.04 -25.40
N ASN A 354 23.13 -3.54 -24.18
CA ASN A 354 22.28 -3.02 -23.12
C ASN A 354 22.65 -1.56 -22.85
N GLN A 355 21.64 -0.70 -22.81
CA GLN A 355 21.89 0.74 -22.60
C GLN A 355 20.83 1.38 -21.69
N ILE A 356 21.31 2.36 -20.93
CA ILE A 356 20.46 3.28 -20.16
C ILE A 356 20.72 4.68 -20.71
N VAL A 357 19.68 5.37 -21.17
CA VAL A 357 19.75 6.75 -21.64
C VAL A 357 19.17 7.64 -20.54
N ILE A 358 19.98 8.59 -20.05
CA ILE A 358 19.53 9.59 -19.07
C ILE A 358 19.52 10.94 -19.76
N SER A 359 18.33 11.53 -19.86
CA SER A 359 18.13 12.82 -20.50
C SER A 359 17.56 13.83 -19.53
N THR A 360 18.01 15.08 -19.63
CA THR A 360 17.47 16.20 -18.84
C THR A 360 17.14 17.34 -19.78
N TYR A 361 15.95 17.96 -19.57
CA TYR A 361 15.52 19.08 -20.40
C TYR A 361 14.51 19.97 -19.67
N LEU A 362 14.35 21.20 -20.17
CA LEU A 362 13.31 22.11 -19.68
C LEU A 362 11.99 21.82 -20.38
N VAL A 363 10.90 21.70 -19.62
CA VAL A 363 9.56 21.54 -20.19
C VAL A 363 9.05 22.92 -20.59
N SER A 364 8.89 23.16 -21.90
CA SER A 364 8.72 24.47 -22.53
C SER A 364 7.51 25.29 -22.06
N ASN A 365 6.44 24.68 -21.54
CA ASN A 365 5.21 25.37 -21.14
C ASN A 365 4.95 25.40 -19.63
N SER A 366 5.76 24.72 -18.81
CA SER A 366 5.39 24.48 -17.41
C SER A 366 6.38 24.94 -16.35
N ARG A 367 7.40 25.74 -16.70
CA ARG A 367 8.45 26.11 -15.71
C ARG A 367 8.90 24.93 -14.85
N ALA A 368 9.06 23.77 -15.48
CA ALA A 368 9.47 22.54 -14.86
C ALA A 368 10.71 21.98 -15.56
N VAL A 369 11.50 21.23 -14.80
CA VAL A 369 12.60 20.40 -15.30
C VAL A 369 12.10 19.00 -15.48
N ALA A 370 12.52 18.33 -16.56
CA ALA A 370 12.27 16.92 -16.79
C ALA A 370 13.57 16.12 -16.75
N ILE A 371 13.52 14.97 -16.09
CA ILE A 371 14.58 13.98 -16.02
C ILE A 371 14.02 12.67 -16.54
N SER A 372 14.54 12.14 -17.63
CA SER A 372 14.13 10.85 -18.23
C SER A 372 15.22 9.81 -17.99
N VAL A 373 14.82 8.62 -17.54
CA VAL A 373 15.65 7.41 -17.43
C VAL A 373 15.01 6.36 -18.32
N GLN A 374 15.67 6.02 -19.43
CA GLN A 374 15.19 5.06 -20.40
C GLN A 374 16.13 3.86 -20.48
N ASP A 375 15.58 2.65 -20.48
CA ASP A 375 16.29 1.39 -20.73
C ASP A 375 15.78 0.71 -22.02
N ASN A 376 16.57 -0.20 -22.59
CA ASN A 376 16.19 -1.09 -23.66
C ASN A 376 16.03 -2.55 -23.20
N GLY A 377 15.54 -2.73 -21.95
CA GLY A 377 15.33 -4.02 -21.32
C GLY A 377 14.05 -4.73 -21.72
N THR A 378 13.49 -5.54 -20.83
CA THR A 378 12.29 -6.37 -21.07
C THR A 378 11.03 -5.55 -21.30
N GLY A 379 10.95 -4.32 -20.75
CA GLY A 379 9.73 -3.53 -20.76
C GLY A 379 8.60 -4.16 -19.93
N MET A 380 7.41 -3.56 -20.01
CA MET A 380 6.24 -3.98 -19.25
C MET A 380 5.02 -4.17 -20.14
N SER A 381 4.16 -5.14 -19.79
CA SER A 381 2.81 -5.27 -20.36
C SER A 381 1.91 -4.13 -19.90
N ASP A 382 0.79 -3.89 -20.61
CA ASP A 382 -0.17 -2.86 -20.21
C ASP A 382 -0.76 -3.12 -18.82
N ASP A 383 -0.96 -4.37 -18.43
CA ASP A 383 -1.45 -4.71 -17.09
C ASP A 383 -0.39 -4.46 -16.01
N THR A 384 0.86 -4.86 -16.26
CA THR A 384 1.99 -4.54 -15.35
C THR A 384 2.17 -3.03 -15.21
N LYS A 385 2.04 -2.26 -16.30
CA LYS A 385 2.20 -0.81 -16.28
C LYS A 385 1.12 -0.11 -15.44
N LYS A 386 -0.12 -0.61 -15.43
CA LYS A 386 -1.20 -0.07 -14.59
C LYS A 386 -0.90 -0.22 -13.10
N CYS A 387 -0.34 -1.39 -12.72
CA CYS A 387 -0.04 -1.72 -11.33
C CYS A 387 1.40 -1.37 -10.90
N ALA A 388 2.27 -0.92 -11.82
CA ALA A 388 3.70 -0.71 -11.56
C ALA A 388 4.00 0.24 -10.39
N PHE A 389 3.07 1.13 -10.09
CA PHE A 389 3.17 2.07 -8.98
C PHE A 389 2.34 1.70 -7.76
N ASP A 390 1.64 0.55 -7.82
CA ASP A 390 0.86 0.07 -6.69
C ASP A 390 1.79 -0.41 -5.58
N TYR A 391 1.32 -0.29 -4.39
CA TYR A 391 2.06 -0.67 -3.19
C TYR A 391 2.32 -2.18 -3.16
N LEU A 392 3.57 -2.57 -2.85
CA LEU A 392 4.04 -3.96 -2.84
C LEU A 392 3.96 -4.70 -4.19
N PHE A 393 3.61 -4.03 -5.28
CA PHE A 393 3.60 -4.66 -6.58
C PHE A 393 5.02 -4.91 -7.09
N THR A 394 5.32 -6.15 -7.42
CA THR A 394 6.61 -6.54 -8.01
C THR A 394 6.44 -7.76 -8.92
N THR A 395 7.13 -7.74 -10.06
CA THR A 395 7.27 -8.88 -10.95
C THR A 395 8.49 -9.74 -10.63
N LYS A 396 9.31 -9.29 -9.67
CA LYS A 396 10.56 -9.99 -9.28
C LYS A 396 10.25 -11.14 -8.31
N PRO A 397 11.08 -12.21 -8.30
CA PRO A 397 10.94 -13.32 -7.36
C PRO A 397 10.95 -12.86 -5.90
N VAL A 398 10.30 -13.64 -5.04
CA VAL A 398 10.23 -13.39 -3.59
C VAL A 398 11.64 -13.21 -3.02
N GLY A 399 11.85 -12.10 -2.30
CA GLY A 399 13.13 -11.72 -1.69
C GLY A 399 14.06 -10.88 -2.59
N LYS A 400 13.79 -10.72 -3.90
CA LYS A 400 14.58 -9.86 -4.80
C LYS A 400 13.93 -8.51 -5.12
N GLY A 401 12.62 -8.40 -4.94
CA GLY A 401 11.88 -7.15 -5.13
C GLY A 401 11.02 -6.82 -3.92
N THR A 402 11.10 -5.58 -3.44
CA THR A 402 10.26 -5.11 -2.32
C THR A 402 8.90 -4.59 -2.76
N GLY A 403 8.72 -4.30 -4.06
CA GLY A 403 7.52 -3.65 -4.60
C GLY A 403 7.30 -2.22 -4.12
N LEU A 404 8.28 -1.63 -3.42
CA LEU A 404 8.16 -0.31 -2.79
C LEU A 404 8.86 0.81 -3.57
N GLY A 405 9.81 0.48 -4.44
CA GLY A 405 10.67 1.47 -5.08
C GLY A 405 9.89 2.49 -5.91
N LEU A 406 8.99 2.05 -6.78
CA LEU A 406 8.22 2.93 -7.66
C LEU A 406 7.11 3.68 -6.91
N SER A 407 6.43 3.04 -5.97
CA SER A 407 5.38 3.69 -5.15
C SER A 407 5.98 4.82 -4.29
N ILE A 408 7.14 4.58 -3.65
CA ILE A 408 7.87 5.60 -2.90
C ILE A 408 8.38 6.71 -3.83
N SER A 409 8.91 6.35 -5.01
CA SER A 409 9.36 7.35 -5.98
C SER A 409 8.23 8.27 -6.43
N ARG A 410 7.02 7.73 -6.68
CA ARG A 410 5.83 8.52 -6.99
C ARG A 410 5.48 9.45 -5.85
N LYS A 411 5.42 8.97 -4.62
CA LYS A 411 5.11 9.77 -3.43
C LYS A 411 6.12 10.90 -3.21
N ILE A 412 7.41 10.63 -3.37
CA ILE A 412 8.46 11.65 -3.28
C ILE A 412 8.25 12.73 -4.34
N ILE A 413 7.99 12.35 -5.58
CA ILE A 413 7.84 13.32 -6.68
C ILE A 413 6.53 14.08 -6.60
N GLU A 414 5.40 13.37 -6.42
CA GLU A 414 4.07 14.00 -6.51
C GLU A 414 3.68 14.69 -5.21
N ASP A 415 3.87 14.02 -4.04
CA ASP A 415 3.43 14.57 -2.76
C ASP A 415 4.42 15.60 -2.20
N THR A 416 5.73 15.29 -2.25
CA THR A 416 6.75 16.14 -1.62
C THR A 416 7.23 17.26 -2.54
N HIS A 417 7.49 16.95 -3.82
CA HIS A 417 8.03 17.91 -4.78
C HIS A 417 6.97 18.54 -5.69
N LYS A 418 5.68 18.14 -5.55
CA LYS A 418 4.55 18.62 -6.36
C LYS A 418 4.78 18.49 -7.87
N GLY A 419 5.58 17.48 -8.22
CA GLY A 419 5.92 17.11 -9.59
C GLY A 419 5.02 16.02 -10.16
N ARG A 420 5.50 15.33 -11.20
CA ARG A 420 4.84 14.17 -11.82
C ARG A 420 5.86 13.09 -12.12
N LEU A 421 5.46 11.82 -11.94
CA LEU A 421 6.24 10.67 -12.35
C LEU A 421 5.47 9.88 -13.42
N LEU A 422 5.97 9.91 -14.64
CA LEU A 422 5.36 9.26 -15.80
C LEU A 422 6.13 7.98 -16.16
N CYS A 423 5.43 7.00 -16.75
CA CYS A 423 6.02 5.75 -17.23
C CYS A 423 5.52 5.44 -18.62
N HIS A 424 6.44 5.34 -19.58
CA HIS A 424 6.22 4.82 -20.92
C HIS A 424 6.96 3.50 -21.06
N SER A 425 6.26 2.42 -21.34
CA SER A 425 6.87 1.11 -21.48
C SER A 425 6.11 0.26 -22.49
N GLN A 426 6.87 -0.55 -23.22
CA GLN A 426 6.33 -1.54 -24.15
C GLN A 426 7.12 -2.85 -23.98
N LEU A 427 6.42 -3.96 -23.87
CA LEU A 427 7.02 -5.28 -23.72
C LEU A 427 8.01 -5.56 -24.86
N GLY A 428 9.23 -5.96 -24.52
CA GLY A 428 10.33 -6.24 -25.47
C GLY A 428 11.06 -5.00 -26.02
N LYS A 429 10.65 -3.77 -25.65
CA LYS A 429 11.30 -2.53 -26.12
C LYS A 429 11.93 -1.69 -25.03
N GLY A 430 11.72 -2.06 -23.76
CA GLY A 430 12.22 -1.34 -22.61
C GLY A 430 11.21 -0.38 -21.98
N SER A 431 11.69 0.42 -21.04
CA SER A 431 10.87 1.37 -20.30
C SER A 431 11.53 2.75 -20.23
N GLU A 432 10.73 3.78 -20.16
CA GLU A 432 11.13 5.16 -19.91
C GLU A 432 10.35 5.71 -18.73
N PHE A 433 11.05 6.16 -17.71
CA PHE A 433 10.48 6.88 -16.56
C PHE A 433 10.86 8.36 -16.66
N ILE A 434 9.86 9.24 -16.60
CA ILE A 434 10.05 10.69 -16.70
C ILE A 434 9.61 11.33 -15.40
N ILE A 435 10.52 12.04 -14.76
CA ILE A 435 10.30 12.86 -13.58
C ILE A 435 10.15 14.29 -14.05
N GLU A 436 9.05 14.95 -13.70
CA GLU A 436 8.85 16.38 -13.91
C GLU A 436 8.79 17.09 -12.56
N ILE A 437 9.64 18.08 -12.32
CA ILE A 437 9.67 18.86 -11.08
C ILE A 437 9.50 20.34 -11.41
N PRO A 438 8.58 21.06 -10.77
CA PRO A 438 8.40 22.49 -10.99
C PRO A 438 9.66 23.25 -10.53
N ILE A 439 10.09 24.22 -11.33
CA ILE A 439 11.10 25.18 -10.94
C ILE A 439 10.39 26.21 -10.07
N CYS A 440 10.69 26.27 -8.77
CA CYS A 440 10.05 27.25 -7.89
C CYS A 440 10.26 28.67 -8.38
N LYS A 441 9.21 29.47 -8.36
CA LYS A 441 9.20 30.87 -8.75
C LYS A 441 9.65 31.77 -7.60
N GLU A 442 10.45 32.77 -8.00
CA GLU A 442 10.54 34.10 -7.42
C GLU A 442 11.36 34.26 -6.14
N LEU A 443 12.66 34.47 -6.36
CA LEU A 443 13.24 35.64 -5.68
C LEU A 443 12.76 36.87 -6.47
N GLY A 444 11.80 37.57 -5.91
CA GLY A 444 11.32 38.83 -6.44
C GLY A 444 12.49 39.80 -6.62
N ILE A 445 12.79 40.12 -7.85
CA ILE A 445 13.51 41.36 -8.15
C ILE A 445 12.50 42.48 -7.84
N SER A 446 12.56 42.99 -6.62
CA SER A 446 11.99 44.34 -6.33
C SER A 446 12.84 45.33 -7.09
N ASN A 447 12.27 45.81 -8.22
CA ASN A 447 12.72 47.05 -8.79
C ASN A 447 12.50 48.18 -7.73
N GLN A 448 13.61 48.69 -7.22
CA GLN A 448 13.73 50.05 -6.77
C GLN A 448 14.85 50.74 -7.55
#